data_af42bd2f1f327d9a9afa9c991bcd37d5
#
_entry.id   af42bd2f1f327d9a9afa9c991bcd37d5
#
_cell.length_a   1.000
_cell.length_b   1.000
_cell.length_c   1.000
_cell.angle_alpha   90.00
_cell.angle_beta   90.00
_cell.angle_gamma   90.00
#
_symmetry.space_group_name_H-M   'P 1'
#
loop_
_entity.id
_entity.type
_entity.pdbx_description
1 polymer ?
#
loop_
_entity_poly.entity_id
_entity_poly.type
_entity_poly.pdbx_seq_one_letter_code
_entity_poly.pdbx_strand_id
1 'polypeptide(L)'
;MKTPSSLTQLTESLRTLPGIGPKSAQRMAYHLLQHDRDGALQLSRALAQAAETIRHCALCNTFTEQVICDTCQDAERDTTTLCVVETPSDQLMIEQTLTFKGLYFVLMGRLSPLDGVGPKDIHIEKLITRATDGVVAEVVLATNFTNEGEATAHYISETLKARGLKVSRLARGVPVGGELEYVDAGTIARAMLDRRAT
;
A
#
# COMPACT_ATOMS: atom_id res chain seq x y z
N MET A 1 -21.93 25.66 29.61
CA MET A 1 -22.29 26.07 28.24
C MET A 1 -22.42 24.81 27.39
N LYS A 2 -23.56 24.57 26.71
CA LYS A 2 -23.68 23.37 25.83
C LYS A 2 -22.97 23.67 24.50
N THR A 3 -22.06 22.78 24.09
CA THR A 3 -21.44 22.84 22.76
C THR A 3 -22.52 22.61 21.69
N PRO A 4 -22.55 23.40 20.59
CA PRO A 4 -23.47 23.17 19.48
C PRO A 4 -23.36 21.74 18.93
N SER A 5 -24.50 21.11 18.62
CA SER A 5 -24.52 19.70 18.16
C SER A 5 -23.70 19.45 16.90
N SER A 6 -23.71 20.38 15.93
CA SER A 6 -22.92 20.30 14.69
C SER A 6 -21.42 20.42 14.96
N LEU A 7 -20.98 21.23 15.94
CA LEU A 7 -19.57 21.29 16.32
C LEU A 7 -19.10 19.97 16.98
N THR A 8 -19.97 19.41 17.84
CA THR A 8 -19.69 18.10 18.44
C THR A 8 -19.58 17.02 17.37
N GLN A 9 -20.51 16.97 16.44
CA GLN A 9 -20.51 16.01 15.33
C GLN A 9 -19.25 16.14 14.46
N LEU A 10 -18.84 17.37 14.10
CA LEU A 10 -17.60 17.60 13.34
C LEU A 10 -16.37 17.09 14.11
N THR A 11 -16.29 17.38 15.41
CA THR A 11 -15.18 16.95 16.26
C THR A 11 -15.12 15.41 16.35
N GLU A 12 -16.26 14.74 16.53
CA GLU A 12 -16.31 13.29 16.56
C GLU A 12 -15.95 12.68 15.20
N SER A 13 -16.41 13.25 14.09
CA SER A 13 -16.04 12.81 12.73
C SER A 13 -14.53 12.92 12.48
N LEU A 14 -13.89 13.99 12.92
CA LEU A 14 -12.43 14.14 12.80
C LEU A 14 -11.67 13.12 13.65
N ARG A 15 -12.24 12.63 14.77
CA ARG A 15 -11.64 11.62 15.62
C ARG A 15 -11.61 10.21 14.99
N THR A 16 -12.38 9.97 13.94
CA THR A 16 -12.33 8.69 13.20
C THR A 16 -11.05 8.54 12.38
N LEU A 17 -10.32 9.63 12.16
CA LEU A 17 -9.06 9.60 11.43
C LEU A 17 -7.92 9.02 12.28
N PRO A 18 -7.07 8.14 11.72
CA PRO A 18 -5.94 7.54 12.45
C PRO A 18 -5.02 8.62 13.03
N GLY A 19 -4.62 8.47 14.28
CA GLY A 19 -3.70 9.41 14.96
C GLY A 19 -4.35 10.71 15.43
N ILE A 20 -5.65 10.94 15.20
CA ILE A 20 -6.34 12.13 15.64
C ILE A 20 -7.02 11.91 17.00
N GLY A 21 -6.40 12.45 18.05
CA GLY A 21 -6.97 12.45 19.39
C GLY A 21 -7.99 13.58 19.62
N PRO A 22 -8.71 13.57 20.78
CA PRO A 22 -9.76 14.55 21.09
C PRO A 22 -9.30 16.01 20.98
N LYS A 23 -8.12 16.32 21.52
CA LYS A 23 -7.56 17.69 21.48
C LYS A 23 -7.23 18.16 20.07
N SER A 24 -6.67 17.28 19.24
CA SER A 24 -6.36 17.59 17.83
C SER A 24 -7.63 17.79 17.02
N ALA A 25 -8.63 16.93 17.17
CA ALA A 25 -9.93 17.06 16.51
C ALA A 25 -10.62 18.37 16.86
N GLN A 26 -10.64 18.74 18.14
CA GLN A 26 -11.22 20.00 18.59
C GLN A 26 -10.50 21.22 18.01
N ARG A 27 -9.17 21.21 18.02
CA ARG A 27 -8.34 22.29 17.44
C ARG A 27 -8.59 22.43 15.93
N MET A 28 -8.67 21.32 15.19
CA MET A 28 -8.98 21.31 13.75
C MET A 28 -10.38 21.88 13.49
N ALA A 29 -11.41 21.43 14.25
CA ALA A 29 -12.75 21.91 14.10
C ALA A 29 -12.85 23.43 14.34
N TYR A 30 -12.20 23.95 15.38
CA TYR A 30 -12.18 25.38 15.67
C TYR A 30 -11.43 26.16 14.59
N HIS A 31 -10.29 25.69 14.12
CA HIS A 31 -9.54 26.33 13.05
C HIS A 31 -10.39 26.48 11.79
N LEU A 32 -11.00 25.40 11.32
CA LEU A 32 -11.85 25.39 10.13
C LEU A 32 -13.02 26.37 10.26
N LEU A 33 -13.70 26.38 11.41
CA LEU A 33 -14.89 27.21 11.60
C LEU A 33 -14.59 28.69 11.85
N GLN A 34 -13.43 29.01 12.42
CA GLN A 34 -13.04 30.37 12.76
C GLN A 34 -12.23 31.04 11.65
N HIS A 35 -11.34 30.31 11.00
CA HIS A 35 -10.33 30.87 10.11
C HIS A 35 -10.47 30.47 8.65
N ASP A 36 -11.10 29.30 8.35
CA ASP A 36 -11.12 28.74 7.00
C ASP A 36 -12.43 27.98 6.69
N ARG A 37 -13.54 28.68 6.69
CA ARG A 37 -14.84 28.09 6.36
C ARG A 37 -14.94 27.61 4.91
N ASP A 38 -14.29 28.31 3.99
CA ASP A 38 -14.27 27.93 2.58
C ASP A 38 -13.45 26.66 2.38
N GLY A 39 -12.31 26.52 3.04
CA GLY A 39 -11.54 25.29 3.07
C GLY A 39 -12.30 24.12 3.71
N ALA A 40 -13.09 24.37 4.75
CA ALA A 40 -13.96 23.34 5.34
C ALA A 40 -15.01 22.83 4.33
N LEU A 41 -15.64 23.73 3.57
CA LEU A 41 -16.61 23.37 2.52
C LEU A 41 -15.94 22.63 1.36
N GLN A 42 -14.74 23.06 0.95
CA GLN A 42 -13.95 22.40 -0.09
C GLN A 42 -13.56 20.99 0.35
N LEU A 43 -13.05 20.81 1.57
CA LEU A 43 -12.72 19.51 2.14
C LEU A 43 -13.92 18.56 2.17
N SER A 44 -15.08 19.07 2.61
CA SER A 44 -16.32 18.30 2.64
C SER A 44 -16.71 17.78 1.25
N ARG A 45 -16.65 18.64 0.22
CA ARG A 45 -16.96 18.26 -1.16
C ARG A 45 -15.95 17.23 -1.70
N ALA A 46 -14.66 17.45 -1.46
CA ALA A 46 -13.61 16.54 -1.90
C ALA A 46 -13.73 15.15 -1.27
N LEU A 47 -14.06 15.08 0.04
CA LEU A 47 -14.30 13.80 0.72
C LEU A 47 -15.52 13.08 0.16
N ALA A 48 -16.63 13.80 -0.03
CA ALA A 48 -17.85 13.23 -0.61
C ALA A 48 -17.58 12.69 -2.03
N GLN A 49 -16.96 13.50 -2.89
CA GLN A 49 -16.61 13.10 -4.25
C GLN A 49 -15.70 11.87 -4.28
N ALA A 50 -14.62 11.87 -3.50
CA ALA A 50 -13.70 10.74 -3.44
C ALA A 50 -14.39 9.46 -2.98
N ALA A 51 -15.26 9.54 -1.95
CA ALA A 51 -16.00 8.39 -1.45
C ALA A 51 -16.99 7.81 -2.49
N GLU A 52 -17.52 8.63 -3.39
CA GLU A 52 -18.46 8.21 -4.44
C GLU A 52 -17.74 7.67 -5.69
N THR A 53 -16.59 8.26 -6.06
CA THR A 53 -15.94 7.99 -7.35
C THR A 53 -14.80 7.00 -7.27
N ILE A 54 -14.03 7.00 -6.17
CA ILE A 54 -12.87 6.10 -6.02
C ILE A 54 -13.32 4.66 -5.78
N ARG A 55 -12.76 3.77 -6.55
CA ARG A 55 -12.96 2.32 -6.47
C ARG A 55 -11.63 1.59 -6.57
N HIS A 56 -11.67 0.27 -6.45
CA HIS A 56 -10.52 -0.58 -6.70
C HIS A 56 -10.44 -0.97 -8.17
N CYS A 57 -9.26 -0.87 -8.77
CA CYS A 57 -8.99 -1.40 -10.10
C CYS A 57 -9.33 -2.89 -10.15
N ALA A 58 -10.08 -3.31 -11.16
CA ALA A 58 -10.50 -4.70 -11.31
C ALA A 58 -9.31 -5.67 -11.45
N LEU A 59 -8.17 -5.21 -11.99
CA LEU A 59 -6.99 -6.03 -12.23
C LEU A 59 -5.96 -5.98 -11.10
N CYS A 60 -5.53 -4.79 -10.68
CA CYS A 60 -4.43 -4.64 -9.72
C CYS A 60 -4.86 -4.25 -8.32
N ASN A 61 -6.15 -4.00 -8.09
CA ASN A 61 -6.72 -3.64 -6.80
C ASN A 61 -6.26 -2.27 -6.24
N THR A 62 -5.49 -1.44 -6.99
CA THR A 62 -5.16 -0.06 -6.58
C THR A 62 -6.39 0.85 -6.63
N PHE A 63 -6.31 2.03 -6.03
CA PHE A 63 -7.37 3.04 -6.14
C PHE A 63 -7.40 3.66 -7.54
N THR A 64 -8.61 3.86 -8.06
CA THR A 64 -8.85 4.48 -9.37
C THR A 64 -10.29 4.98 -9.48
N GLU A 65 -10.56 5.93 -10.35
CA GLU A 65 -11.93 6.34 -10.71
C GLU A 65 -12.52 5.47 -11.83
N GLN A 66 -11.67 4.76 -12.58
CA GLN A 66 -12.05 3.89 -13.71
C GLN A 66 -12.21 2.43 -13.25
N VAL A 67 -12.78 1.59 -14.12
CA VAL A 67 -12.87 0.13 -13.87
C VAL A 67 -11.47 -0.50 -13.84
N ILE A 68 -10.59 -0.05 -14.74
CA ILE A 68 -9.18 -0.47 -14.86
C ILE A 68 -8.34 0.80 -14.80
N CYS A 69 -7.31 0.83 -13.94
CA CYS A 69 -6.43 1.98 -13.78
C CYS A 69 -5.49 2.17 -14.98
N ASP A 70 -4.94 3.39 -15.11
CA ASP A 70 -4.06 3.75 -16.23
C ASP A 70 -2.84 2.82 -16.35
N THR A 71 -2.22 2.45 -15.22
CA THR A 71 -1.09 1.49 -15.19
C THR A 71 -1.44 0.13 -15.78
N CYS A 72 -2.65 -0.38 -15.53
CA CYS A 72 -3.09 -1.65 -16.08
C CYS A 72 -3.57 -1.57 -17.54
N GLN A 73 -3.86 -0.38 -18.03
CA GLN A 73 -4.25 -0.12 -19.43
C GLN A 73 -3.06 0.23 -20.31
N ASP A 74 -1.91 0.54 -19.73
CA ASP A 74 -0.70 0.92 -20.46
C ASP A 74 -0.14 -0.29 -21.24
N ALA A 75 -0.26 -0.23 -22.57
CA ALA A 75 0.18 -1.29 -23.48
C ALA A 75 1.71 -1.43 -23.60
N GLU A 76 2.46 -0.44 -23.11
CA GLU A 76 3.93 -0.49 -23.12
C GLU A 76 4.50 -1.27 -21.94
N ARG A 77 3.65 -1.71 -20.99
CA ARG A 77 4.10 -2.46 -19.82
C ARG A 77 4.31 -3.95 -20.12
N ASP A 78 5.30 -4.50 -19.44
CA ASP A 78 5.56 -5.95 -19.44
C ASP A 78 4.47 -6.68 -18.66
N THR A 79 3.59 -7.36 -19.37
CA THR A 79 2.50 -8.13 -18.79
C THR A 79 2.97 -9.46 -18.16
N THR A 80 4.20 -9.87 -18.41
CA THR A 80 4.76 -11.15 -17.90
C THR A 80 5.32 -11.05 -16.49
N THR A 81 5.53 -9.82 -15.99
CA THR A 81 6.07 -9.56 -14.65
C THR A 81 5.04 -8.83 -13.78
N LEU A 82 4.69 -9.43 -12.63
CA LEU A 82 3.73 -8.91 -11.68
C LEU A 82 4.41 -8.57 -10.34
N CYS A 83 4.40 -7.29 -9.95
CA CYS A 83 4.93 -6.84 -8.66
C CYS A 83 3.80 -6.75 -7.61
N VAL A 84 3.98 -7.41 -6.47
CA VAL A 84 3.02 -7.43 -5.36
C VAL A 84 3.49 -6.50 -4.26
N VAL A 85 2.67 -5.51 -3.92
CA VAL A 85 2.91 -4.50 -2.87
C VAL A 85 1.81 -4.50 -1.82
N GLU A 86 2.07 -3.97 -0.62
CA GLU A 86 1.07 -3.91 0.46
C GLU A 86 0.07 -2.79 0.26
N THR A 87 0.54 -1.61 -0.19
CA THR A 87 -0.26 -0.39 -0.28
C THR A 87 -0.10 0.33 -1.62
N PRO A 88 -1.04 1.22 -2.00
CA PRO A 88 -0.85 2.10 -3.16
C PRO A 88 0.36 3.02 -3.05
N SER A 89 0.76 3.39 -1.82
CA SER A 89 1.96 4.21 -1.59
C SER A 89 3.23 3.46 -1.96
N ASP A 90 3.32 2.15 -1.65
CA ASP A 90 4.46 1.32 -2.05
C ASP A 90 4.55 1.20 -3.57
N GLN A 91 3.40 1.03 -4.26
CA GLN A 91 3.32 1.06 -5.72
C GLN A 91 3.89 2.37 -6.27
N LEU A 92 3.43 3.52 -5.74
CA LEU A 92 3.89 4.84 -6.17
C LEU A 92 5.40 5.01 -5.99
N MET A 93 5.96 4.53 -4.88
CA MET A 93 7.40 4.60 -4.63
C MET A 93 8.21 3.81 -5.65
N ILE A 94 7.74 2.63 -6.05
CA ILE A 94 8.41 1.84 -7.10
C ILE A 94 8.28 2.53 -8.46
N GLU A 95 7.11 3.06 -8.80
CA GLU A 95 6.88 3.82 -10.05
C GLU A 95 7.82 5.03 -10.19
N GLN A 96 8.05 5.76 -9.10
CA GLN A 96 8.97 6.91 -9.09
C GLN A 96 10.40 6.54 -9.44
N THR A 97 10.82 5.28 -9.27
CA THR A 97 12.16 4.84 -9.68
C THR A 97 12.34 4.75 -11.18
N LEU A 98 11.25 4.66 -11.96
CA LEU A 98 11.21 4.46 -13.40
C LEU A 98 11.92 3.19 -13.90
N THR A 99 12.32 2.29 -12.99
CA THR A 99 13.09 1.08 -13.31
C THR A 99 12.21 -0.15 -13.54
N PHE A 100 11.01 -0.19 -12.93
CA PHE A 100 10.08 -1.30 -13.08
C PHE A 100 9.07 -1.02 -14.19
N LYS A 101 8.97 -1.94 -15.14
CA LYS A 101 8.06 -1.81 -16.30
C LYS A 101 6.93 -2.84 -16.30
N GLY A 102 6.86 -3.69 -15.29
CA GLY A 102 5.81 -4.69 -15.14
C GLY A 102 4.49 -4.13 -14.61
N LEU A 103 3.56 -5.03 -14.35
CA LEU A 103 2.27 -4.74 -13.75
C LEU A 103 2.31 -4.90 -12.23
N TYR A 104 1.27 -4.42 -11.54
CA TYR A 104 1.19 -4.49 -10.08
C TYR A 104 -0.02 -5.26 -9.61
N PHE A 105 0.06 -5.71 -8.35
CA PHE A 105 -1.08 -6.07 -7.53
C PHE A 105 -0.92 -5.48 -6.12
N VAL A 106 -1.94 -4.75 -5.66
CA VAL A 106 -1.94 -4.08 -4.36
C VAL A 106 -2.81 -4.86 -3.40
N LEU A 107 -2.21 -5.36 -2.31
CA LEU A 107 -2.89 -6.19 -1.31
C LEU A 107 -3.89 -5.39 -0.46
N MET A 108 -3.71 -4.07 -0.35
CA MET A 108 -4.42 -3.16 0.58
C MET A 108 -4.22 -3.53 2.06
N GLY A 109 -3.12 -4.21 2.37
CA GLY A 109 -2.77 -4.62 3.72
C GLY A 109 -1.72 -5.72 3.74
N ARG A 110 -1.59 -6.35 4.89
CA ARG A 110 -0.68 -7.47 5.15
C ARG A 110 -1.32 -8.46 6.10
N LEU A 111 -0.85 -9.69 6.12
CA LEU A 111 -1.29 -10.67 7.11
C LEU A 111 -0.88 -10.20 8.51
N SER A 112 -1.85 -10.15 9.42
CA SER A 112 -1.64 -9.82 10.82
C SER A 112 -2.59 -10.65 11.69
N PRO A 113 -2.18 -11.83 12.12
CA PRO A 113 -3.01 -12.67 12.98
C PRO A 113 -3.41 -11.98 14.29
N LEU A 114 -2.56 -11.10 14.82
CA LEU A 114 -2.82 -10.33 16.03
C LEU A 114 -3.96 -9.32 15.85
N ASP A 115 -4.07 -8.75 14.64
CA ASP A 115 -5.13 -7.79 14.26
C ASP A 115 -6.33 -8.50 13.61
N GLY A 116 -6.31 -9.83 13.51
CA GLY A 116 -7.36 -10.62 12.87
C GLY A 116 -7.38 -10.52 11.33
N VAL A 117 -6.32 -9.99 10.71
CA VAL A 117 -6.24 -9.82 9.24
C VAL A 117 -5.73 -11.11 8.59
N GLY A 118 -6.59 -11.76 7.84
CA GLY A 118 -6.32 -13.01 7.13
C GLY A 118 -6.15 -12.85 5.62
N PRO A 119 -5.93 -13.98 4.90
CA PRO A 119 -5.72 -13.96 3.45
C PRO A 119 -6.86 -13.36 2.63
N LYS A 120 -8.11 -13.47 3.10
CA LYS A 120 -9.28 -12.89 2.42
C LYS A 120 -9.29 -11.38 2.50
N ASP A 121 -8.86 -10.82 3.63
CA ASP A 121 -8.90 -9.38 3.89
C ASP A 121 -7.88 -8.63 3.03
N ILE A 122 -6.80 -9.29 2.62
CA ILE A 122 -5.76 -8.74 1.74
C ILE A 122 -5.86 -9.28 0.30
N HIS A 123 -7.02 -9.73 -0.12
CA HIS A 123 -7.35 -10.09 -1.51
C HIS A 123 -6.45 -11.15 -2.16
N ILE A 124 -5.93 -12.11 -1.40
CA ILE A 124 -5.02 -13.17 -1.92
C ILE A 124 -5.66 -13.98 -3.06
N GLU A 125 -6.97 -14.26 -3.01
CA GLU A 125 -7.65 -15.01 -4.07
C GLU A 125 -7.63 -14.24 -5.41
N LYS A 126 -7.82 -12.92 -5.39
CA LYS A 126 -7.70 -12.06 -6.57
C LYS A 126 -6.26 -12.04 -7.11
N LEU A 127 -5.26 -11.96 -6.21
CA LEU A 127 -3.86 -12.07 -6.59
C LEU A 127 -3.56 -13.39 -7.30
N ILE A 128 -4.01 -14.51 -6.74
CA ILE A 128 -3.79 -15.84 -7.32
C ILE A 128 -4.43 -15.89 -8.72
N THR A 129 -5.67 -15.45 -8.87
CA THR A 129 -6.37 -15.41 -10.16
C THR A 129 -5.58 -14.57 -11.17
N ARG A 130 -5.08 -13.39 -10.76
CA ARG A 130 -4.28 -12.52 -11.62
C ARG A 130 -2.94 -13.13 -12.00
N ALA A 131 -2.26 -13.76 -11.05
CA ALA A 131 -0.93 -14.37 -11.27
C ALA A 131 -1.00 -15.65 -12.11
N THR A 132 -2.14 -16.34 -12.14
CA THR A 132 -2.34 -17.59 -12.88
C THR A 132 -3.15 -17.40 -14.17
N ASP A 133 -3.16 -16.23 -14.76
CA ASP A 133 -3.89 -15.91 -15.99
C ASP A 133 -3.27 -16.52 -17.27
N GLY A 134 -2.11 -17.15 -17.15
CA GLY A 134 -1.37 -17.77 -18.24
C GLY A 134 -0.41 -16.81 -18.96
N VAL A 135 -0.37 -15.53 -18.59
CA VAL A 135 0.52 -14.50 -19.14
C VAL A 135 1.67 -14.20 -18.18
N VAL A 136 1.38 -14.12 -16.88
CA VAL A 136 2.38 -13.83 -15.85
C VAL A 136 3.36 -14.98 -15.73
N ALA A 137 4.64 -14.68 -15.94
CA ALA A 137 5.76 -15.62 -15.83
C ALA A 137 6.54 -15.47 -14.52
N GLU A 138 6.59 -14.25 -13.97
CA GLU A 138 7.29 -13.95 -12.72
C GLU A 138 6.45 -13.07 -11.80
N VAL A 139 6.42 -13.42 -10.51
CA VAL A 139 5.83 -12.58 -9.46
C VAL A 139 6.94 -12.07 -8.55
N VAL A 140 7.09 -10.74 -8.49
CA VAL A 140 8.06 -10.05 -7.62
C VAL A 140 7.34 -9.62 -6.34
N LEU A 141 7.75 -10.16 -5.21
CA LEU A 141 7.18 -9.77 -3.91
C LEU A 141 7.93 -8.55 -3.37
N ALA A 142 7.24 -7.42 -3.28
CA ALA A 142 7.74 -6.14 -2.77
C ALA A 142 6.96 -5.69 -1.52
N THR A 143 6.57 -6.64 -0.67
CA THR A 143 6.01 -6.34 0.66
C THR A 143 7.11 -5.81 1.57
N ASN A 144 6.73 -5.06 2.60
CA ASN A 144 7.67 -4.47 3.55
C ASN A 144 8.50 -5.54 4.28
N PHE A 145 9.69 -5.18 4.75
CA PHE A 145 10.58 -6.07 5.50
C PHE A 145 10.29 -6.07 7.02
N THR A 146 9.01 -5.91 7.38
CA THR A 146 8.49 -6.13 8.73
C THR A 146 8.17 -7.61 8.94
N ASN A 147 7.98 -8.04 10.19
CA ASN A 147 7.60 -9.44 10.49
C ASN A 147 6.33 -9.86 9.75
N GLU A 148 5.32 -9.00 9.73
CA GLU A 148 4.05 -9.23 9.04
C GLU A 148 4.22 -9.24 7.51
N GLY A 149 5.04 -8.32 6.98
CA GLY A 149 5.34 -8.28 5.55
C GLY A 149 6.14 -9.49 5.08
N GLU A 150 7.05 -10.02 5.90
CA GLU A 150 7.77 -11.28 5.65
C GLU A 150 6.84 -12.49 5.71
N ALA A 151 5.96 -12.56 6.71
CA ALA A 151 4.97 -13.62 6.79
C ALA A 151 4.02 -13.61 5.58
N THR A 152 3.62 -12.40 5.15
CA THR A 152 2.80 -12.19 3.95
C THR A 152 3.52 -12.67 2.69
N ALA A 153 4.79 -12.25 2.51
CA ALA A 153 5.61 -12.69 1.38
C ALA A 153 5.80 -14.21 1.36
N HIS A 154 6.09 -14.81 2.51
CA HIS A 154 6.26 -16.26 2.62
C HIS A 154 4.97 -17.00 2.22
N TYR A 155 3.83 -16.61 2.75
CA TYR A 155 2.54 -17.21 2.44
C TYR A 155 2.23 -17.13 0.92
N ILE A 156 2.41 -15.96 0.32
CA ILE A 156 2.18 -15.76 -1.12
C ILE A 156 3.18 -16.58 -1.94
N SER A 157 4.46 -16.58 -1.57
CA SER A 157 5.51 -17.33 -2.25
C SER A 157 5.19 -18.82 -2.32
N GLU A 158 4.88 -19.44 -1.19
CA GLU A 158 4.53 -20.87 -1.13
C GLU A 158 3.27 -21.18 -1.96
N THR A 159 2.27 -20.30 -1.87
CA THR A 159 1.02 -20.44 -2.62
C THR A 159 1.22 -20.40 -4.13
N LEU A 160 2.07 -19.50 -4.63
CA LEU A 160 2.30 -19.31 -6.06
C LEU A 160 3.33 -20.31 -6.62
N LYS A 161 4.37 -20.65 -5.87
CA LYS A 161 5.34 -21.73 -6.25
C LYS A 161 4.65 -23.06 -6.40
N ALA A 162 3.70 -23.40 -5.52
CA ALA A 162 2.90 -24.63 -5.64
C ALA A 162 2.08 -24.69 -6.94
N ARG A 163 1.91 -23.55 -7.62
CA ARG A 163 1.25 -23.44 -8.93
C ARG A 163 2.23 -23.32 -10.11
N GLY A 164 3.52 -23.51 -9.85
CA GLY A 164 4.57 -23.51 -10.86
C GLY A 164 5.06 -22.12 -11.29
N LEU A 165 4.67 -21.05 -10.59
CA LEU A 165 5.11 -19.69 -10.90
C LEU A 165 6.50 -19.40 -10.34
N LYS A 166 7.31 -18.67 -11.11
CA LYS A 166 8.56 -18.09 -10.63
C LYS A 166 8.24 -16.95 -9.67
N VAL A 167 8.74 -17.04 -8.43
CA VAL A 167 8.55 -16.01 -7.41
C VAL A 167 9.91 -15.47 -6.98
N SER A 168 10.09 -14.17 -7.06
CA SER A 168 11.26 -13.45 -6.58
C SER A 168 10.88 -12.47 -5.48
N ARG A 169 11.86 -11.96 -4.75
CA ARG A 169 11.70 -10.99 -3.67
C ARG A 169 12.52 -9.76 -3.95
N LEU A 170 12.01 -8.59 -3.60
CA LEU A 170 12.81 -7.38 -3.62
C LEU A 170 14.09 -7.59 -2.80
N ALA A 171 15.25 -7.20 -3.36
CA ALA A 171 16.52 -7.41 -2.69
C ALA A 171 16.64 -6.54 -1.43
N ARG A 172 17.29 -7.10 -0.40
CA ARG A 172 17.71 -6.36 0.79
C ARG A 172 19.13 -5.90 0.60
N GLY A 173 19.48 -4.77 1.19
CA GLY A 173 20.85 -4.29 1.11
C GLY A 173 21.10 -3.04 1.93
N VAL A 174 22.39 -2.70 2.04
CA VAL A 174 22.86 -1.45 2.61
C VAL A 174 22.44 -0.32 1.64
N PRO A 175 21.89 0.81 2.15
CA PRO A 175 21.49 1.92 1.29
C PRO A 175 22.70 2.52 0.56
N VAL A 176 22.53 2.81 -0.72
CA VAL A 176 23.56 3.44 -1.55
C VAL A 176 23.77 4.89 -1.12
N GLY A 177 25.03 5.31 -0.99
CA GLY A 177 25.41 6.68 -0.60
C GLY A 177 25.49 6.91 0.91
N GLY A 178 25.22 5.87 1.72
CA GLY A 178 25.43 5.94 3.17
C GLY A 178 26.75 5.30 3.60
N GLU A 179 27.32 5.77 4.73
CA GLU A 179 28.47 5.17 5.37
C GLU A 179 28.02 4.00 6.26
N LEU A 180 28.78 2.89 6.30
CA LEU A 180 28.40 1.68 7.04
C LEU A 180 28.21 1.91 8.54
N GLU A 181 28.90 2.89 9.12
CA GLU A 181 28.79 3.23 10.54
C GLU A 181 27.41 3.76 10.96
N TYR A 182 26.62 4.29 9.99
CA TYR A 182 25.25 4.78 10.23
C TYR A 182 24.16 3.75 9.90
N VAL A 183 24.55 2.57 9.44
CA VAL A 183 23.60 1.49 9.12
C VAL A 183 23.44 0.58 10.33
N ASP A 184 22.20 0.22 10.67
CA ASP A 184 21.96 -0.69 11.79
C ASP A 184 22.61 -2.07 11.58
N ALA A 185 23.04 -2.68 12.67
CA ALA A 185 23.76 -3.95 12.66
C ALA A 185 22.96 -5.10 12.03
N GLY A 186 21.62 -5.07 12.15
CA GLY A 186 20.74 -6.08 11.56
C GLY A 186 20.73 -6.03 10.03
N THR A 187 20.67 -4.81 9.47
CA THR A 187 20.77 -4.59 8.01
C THR A 187 22.13 -5.01 7.48
N ILE A 188 23.23 -4.67 8.17
CA ILE A 188 24.59 -5.10 7.78
C ILE A 188 24.70 -6.62 7.83
N ALA A 189 24.27 -7.25 8.92
CA ALA A 189 24.31 -8.71 9.06
C ALA A 189 23.54 -9.41 7.94
N ARG A 190 22.37 -8.90 7.61
CA ARG A 190 21.54 -9.47 6.53
C ARG A 190 22.19 -9.28 5.16
N ALA A 191 22.69 -8.08 4.85
CA ALA A 191 23.42 -7.82 3.61
C ALA A 191 24.67 -8.72 3.45
N MET A 192 25.35 -9.01 4.57
CA MET A 192 26.50 -9.94 4.56
C MET A 192 26.11 -11.38 4.27
N LEU A 193 24.93 -11.84 4.77
CA LEU A 193 24.40 -13.17 4.46
C LEU A 193 23.97 -13.28 2.99
N ASP A 194 23.31 -12.23 2.47
CA ASP A 194 22.76 -12.18 1.11
C ASP A 194 23.79 -11.63 0.08
N ARG A 195 25.09 -11.51 0.45
CA ARG A 195 26.15 -10.98 -0.42
C ARG A 195 26.27 -11.74 -1.73
N ARG A 196 26.55 -11.01 -2.81
CA ARG A 196 26.73 -11.57 -4.16
C ARG A 196 28.22 -11.47 -4.55
N ALA A 197 28.68 -12.44 -5.35
CA ALA A 197 29.97 -12.32 -6.02
C ALA A 197 29.90 -11.20 -7.07
N THR A 198 30.96 -10.42 -7.18
CA THR A 198 31.14 -9.36 -8.18
C THR A 198 32.04 -9.84 -9.31
#